data_a9d65a5dc44dc5bbba3e6b3ff9d2a4b3
#
_entry.id   a9d65a5dc44dc5bbba3e6b3ff9d2a4b3
#
_cell.length_a   1.000
_cell.length_b   1.000
_cell.length_c   1.000
_cell.angle_alpha   90.00
_cell.angle_beta   90.00
_cell.angle_gamma   90.00
#
_symmetry.space_group_name_H-M   'P 1'
#
loop_
_entity.id
_entity.type
_entity.pdbx_description
1 polymer ?
#
loop_
_entity_poly.entity_id
_entity_poly.type
_entity_poly.pdbx_seq_one_letter_code
_entity_poly.pdbx_strand_id
1 'polypeptide(L)'
;MDAGLLPVKRLDRAKARLAGSFGPDERAQLALALFEDALGLCSATSWLRWLVVSDDDDVLARATSHGLATLRDEGTGLNDALSMAIATLTARGARSVTVVPSDIPLAHEEDLRDLLDTGATSDVVVVPSEGDGGTNALYLSPPDLLEPRFGPASLKAHVDAAAERQLRCSILALPRLALDIDTIEDVDAFLDRPAYGSSRTRALLRTLRPR
;
A
#
# COMPACT_ATOMS: atom_id res chain seq x y z
N MET A 1 8.31 0.81 -18.48
CA MET A 1 8.88 0.76 -17.14
C MET A 1 7.83 0.23 -16.19
N ASP A 2 8.23 -0.47 -15.14
CA ASP A 2 7.31 -0.95 -14.13
C ASP A 2 7.27 0.07 -12.98
N ALA A 3 6.08 0.49 -12.57
CA ALA A 3 5.89 1.55 -11.61
C ALA A 3 5.33 1.01 -10.29
N GLY A 4 5.80 1.58 -9.17
CA GLY A 4 5.20 1.44 -7.86
C GLY A 4 4.34 2.66 -7.54
N LEU A 5 3.19 2.46 -6.94
CA LEU A 5 2.30 3.52 -6.49
C LEU A 5 2.01 3.35 -5.00
N LEU A 6 2.43 4.33 -4.21
CA LEU A 6 2.27 4.37 -2.76
C LEU A 6 1.28 5.47 -2.39
N PRO A 7 -0.01 5.15 -2.16
CA PRO A 7 -0.96 6.09 -1.61
C PRO A 7 -0.74 6.28 -0.11
N VAL A 8 -0.73 7.53 0.35
CA VAL A 8 -0.55 7.87 1.76
C VAL A 8 -1.59 8.91 2.16
N LYS A 9 -2.45 8.56 3.11
CA LYS A 9 -3.41 9.50 3.71
C LYS A 9 -2.70 10.48 4.65
N ARG A 10 -3.35 11.58 4.96
CA ARG A 10 -2.89 12.51 5.99
C ARG A 10 -2.58 11.78 7.29
N LEU A 11 -1.37 11.99 7.81
CA LEU A 11 -0.88 11.28 8.99
C LEU A 11 -1.67 11.63 10.24
N ASP A 12 -2.14 12.90 10.36
CA ASP A 12 -2.92 13.41 11.49
C ASP A 12 -4.34 12.81 11.60
N ARG A 13 -4.87 12.27 10.49
CA ARG A 13 -6.21 11.67 10.42
C ARG A 13 -6.20 10.15 10.24
N ALA A 14 -5.02 9.56 10.17
CA ALA A 14 -4.88 8.13 9.95
C ALA A 14 -5.26 7.32 11.20
N LYS A 15 -5.54 6.04 10.98
CA LYS A 15 -5.74 5.02 12.04
C LYS A 15 -6.87 5.35 13.03
N ALA A 16 -7.98 5.93 12.53
CA ALA A 16 -9.12 6.32 13.36
C ALA A 16 -9.74 5.14 14.15
N ARG A 17 -9.69 3.90 13.61
CA ARG A 17 -10.19 2.69 14.28
C ARG A 17 -9.38 2.32 15.53
N LEU A 18 -8.16 2.83 15.66
CA LEU A 18 -7.31 2.64 16.84
C LEU A 18 -7.60 3.66 17.97
N ALA A 19 -8.59 4.56 17.82
CA ALA A 19 -8.88 5.63 18.79
C ALA A 19 -9.26 5.13 20.20
N GLY A 20 -9.72 3.88 20.31
CA GLY A 20 -10.01 3.26 21.61
C GLY A 20 -8.76 2.78 22.37
N SER A 21 -7.62 2.66 21.70
CA SER A 21 -6.38 2.11 22.24
C SER A 21 -5.21 3.09 22.24
N PHE A 22 -5.19 4.04 21.29
CA PHE A 22 -4.12 5.02 21.13
C PHE A 22 -4.67 6.45 21.06
N GLY A 23 -4.00 7.38 21.73
CA GLY A 23 -4.28 8.81 21.66
C GLY A 23 -4.01 9.37 20.25
N PRO A 24 -4.47 10.61 19.96
CA PRO A 24 -4.28 11.23 18.64
C PRO A 24 -2.80 11.28 18.22
N ASP A 25 -1.91 11.68 19.15
CA ASP A 25 -0.47 11.79 18.87
C ASP A 25 0.18 10.43 18.62
N GLU A 26 -0.23 9.40 19.36
CA GLU A 26 0.26 8.03 19.20
C GLU A 26 -0.18 7.45 17.83
N ARG A 27 -1.40 7.73 17.40
CA ARG A 27 -1.87 7.32 16.06
C ARG A 27 -1.13 8.04 14.94
N ALA A 28 -0.85 9.33 15.09
CA ALA A 28 -0.05 10.09 14.13
C ALA A 28 1.39 9.55 14.06
N GLN A 29 2.01 9.24 15.21
CA GLN A 29 3.33 8.60 15.28
C GLN A 29 3.32 7.21 14.62
N LEU A 30 2.26 6.41 14.83
CA LEU A 30 2.12 5.11 14.20
C LEU A 30 1.98 5.23 12.68
N ALA A 31 1.15 6.15 12.21
CA ALA A 31 1.00 6.42 10.77
C ALA A 31 2.32 6.86 10.13
N LEU A 32 3.07 7.71 10.83
CA LEU A 32 4.40 8.13 10.39
C LEU A 32 5.39 6.94 10.35
N ALA A 33 5.41 6.09 11.39
CA ALA A 33 6.30 4.93 11.44
C ALA A 33 6.01 3.93 10.32
N LEU A 34 4.73 3.68 10.03
CA LEU A 34 4.27 2.86 8.90
C LEU A 34 4.73 3.44 7.56
N PHE A 35 4.57 4.74 7.38
CA PHE A 35 5.02 5.43 6.17
C PHE A 35 6.55 5.37 5.99
N GLU A 36 7.32 5.55 7.07
CA GLU A 36 8.78 5.46 7.03
C GLU A 36 9.25 4.02 6.70
N ASP A 37 8.55 2.97 7.17
CA ASP A 37 8.83 1.59 6.79
C ASP A 37 8.50 1.39 5.29
N ALA A 38 7.41 1.96 4.78
CA ALA A 38 7.05 1.92 3.36
C ALA A 38 8.07 2.67 2.47
N LEU A 39 8.61 3.82 2.92
CA LEU A 39 9.71 4.50 2.23
C LEU A 39 10.98 3.64 2.16
N GLY A 40 11.25 2.87 3.23
CA GLY A 40 12.31 1.88 3.25
C GLY A 40 12.13 0.80 2.18
N LEU A 41 10.92 0.28 2.02
CA LEU A 41 10.57 -0.66 0.94
C LEU A 41 10.77 -0.04 -0.44
N CYS A 42 10.31 1.19 -0.67
CA CYS A 42 10.51 1.89 -1.94
C CYS A 42 12.01 2.03 -2.27
N SER A 43 12.84 2.32 -1.27
CA SER A 43 14.30 2.44 -1.44
C SER A 43 14.95 1.10 -1.76
N ALA A 44 14.53 0.01 -1.11
CA ALA A 44 15.02 -1.35 -1.36
C ALA A 44 14.60 -1.88 -2.74
N THR A 45 13.50 -1.38 -3.28
CA THR A 45 12.92 -1.80 -4.56
C THR A 45 13.08 -0.73 -5.66
N SER A 46 14.25 -0.12 -5.74
CA SER A 46 14.58 0.95 -6.71
C SER A 46 14.46 0.54 -8.20
N TRP A 47 14.27 -0.74 -8.48
CA TRP A 47 13.92 -1.28 -9.80
C TRP A 47 12.47 -0.99 -10.22
N LEU A 48 11.58 -0.64 -9.28
CA LEU A 48 10.30 0.02 -9.53
C LEU A 48 10.46 1.55 -9.54
N ARG A 49 9.74 2.21 -10.43
CA ARG A 49 9.65 3.69 -10.43
C ARG A 49 8.50 4.12 -9.52
N TRP A 50 8.83 4.43 -8.29
CA TRP A 50 7.83 4.78 -7.28
C TRP A 50 7.27 6.19 -7.48
N LEU A 51 5.95 6.29 -7.30
CA LEU A 51 5.19 7.53 -7.18
C LEU A 51 4.43 7.51 -5.85
N VAL A 52 4.67 8.50 -5.02
CA VAL A 52 3.91 8.70 -3.77
C VAL A 52 2.79 9.69 -4.04
N VAL A 53 1.54 9.34 -3.72
CA VAL A 53 0.37 10.22 -3.87
C VAL A 53 -0.21 10.52 -2.49
N SER A 54 -0.42 11.82 -2.20
CA SER A 54 -0.97 12.29 -0.92
C SER A 54 -1.53 13.71 -1.04
N ASP A 55 -2.48 14.06 -0.18
CA ASP A 55 -2.95 15.43 0.06
C ASP A 55 -2.19 16.14 1.20
N ASP A 56 -1.17 15.50 1.78
CA ASP A 56 -0.38 15.96 2.91
C ASP A 56 1.01 16.46 2.47
N ASP A 57 1.31 17.74 2.71
CA ASP A 57 2.59 18.36 2.34
C ASP A 57 3.79 17.72 3.04
N ASP A 58 3.65 17.32 4.31
CA ASP A 58 4.74 16.69 5.07
C ASP A 58 5.05 15.30 4.50
N VAL A 59 4.05 14.54 4.07
CA VAL A 59 4.22 13.26 3.37
C VAL A 59 4.97 13.47 2.07
N LEU A 60 4.55 14.44 1.24
CA LEU A 60 5.19 14.70 -0.05
C LEU A 60 6.64 15.20 0.13
N ALA A 61 6.89 16.07 1.10
CA ALA A 61 8.24 16.56 1.40
C ALA A 61 9.17 15.42 1.85
N ARG A 62 8.69 14.51 2.71
CA ARG A 62 9.45 13.32 3.14
C ARG A 62 9.75 12.40 1.98
N ALA A 63 8.75 12.04 1.16
CA ALA A 63 8.96 11.21 -0.02
C ALA A 63 9.99 11.83 -0.97
N THR A 64 9.91 13.13 -1.19
CA THR A 64 10.90 13.87 -2.01
C THR A 64 12.30 13.81 -1.41
N SER A 65 12.45 13.91 -0.09
CA SER A 65 13.76 13.79 0.58
C SER A 65 14.38 12.39 0.46
N HIS A 66 13.56 11.36 0.22
CA HIS A 66 13.99 10.01 -0.12
C HIS A 66 14.23 9.80 -1.63
N GLY A 67 14.17 10.86 -2.45
CA GLY A 67 14.39 10.81 -3.90
C GLY A 67 13.23 10.20 -4.70
N LEU A 68 12.05 10.06 -4.10
CA LEU A 68 10.87 9.52 -4.75
C LEU A 68 10.09 10.61 -5.50
N ALA A 69 9.45 10.22 -6.61
CA ALA A 69 8.51 11.09 -7.29
C ALA A 69 7.23 11.25 -6.44
N THR A 70 6.65 12.43 -6.47
CA THR A 70 5.45 12.75 -5.70
C THR A 70 4.35 13.31 -6.59
N LEU A 71 3.11 13.13 -6.17
CA LEU A 71 1.92 13.69 -6.80
C LEU A 71 0.97 14.17 -5.70
N ARG A 72 0.54 15.43 -5.79
CA ARG A 72 -0.46 15.97 -4.88
C ARG A 72 -1.84 15.44 -5.26
N ASP A 73 -2.54 14.90 -4.28
CA ASP A 73 -3.95 14.52 -4.36
C ASP A 73 -4.83 15.73 -3.97
N GLU A 74 -6.01 15.83 -4.57
CA GLU A 74 -7.00 16.87 -4.27
C GLU A 74 -7.89 16.53 -3.04
N GLY A 75 -7.66 15.38 -2.40
CA GLY A 75 -8.39 14.96 -1.19
C GLY A 75 -9.81 14.44 -1.45
N THR A 76 -10.12 14.02 -2.67
CA THR A 76 -11.44 13.51 -3.07
C THR A 76 -11.69 12.05 -2.66
N GLY A 77 -10.63 11.34 -2.28
CA GLY A 77 -10.69 9.96 -1.80
C GLY A 77 -9.62 9.05 -2.41
N LEU A 78 -9.42 7.89 -1.78
CA LEU A 78 -8.35 6.98 -2.16
C LEU A 78 -8.41 6.55 -3.63
N ASN A 79 -9.59 6.14 -4.11
CA ASN A 79 -9.72 5.64 -5.48
C ASN A 79 -9.54 6.74 -6.53
N ASP A 80 -9.97 7.97 -6.24
CA ASP A 80 -9.73 9.12 -7.12
C ASP A 80 -8.25 9.48 -7.20
N ALA A 81 -7.56 9.51 -6.04
CA ALA A 81 -6.13 9.72 -5.95
C ALA A 81 -5.34 8.66 -6.75
N LEU A 82 -5.73 7.39 -6.62
CA LEU A 82 -5.13 6.28 -7.37
C LEU A 82 -5.38 6.41 -8.87
N SER A 83 -6.61 6.75 -9.28
CA SER A 83 -6.95 6.92 -10.71
C SER A 83 -6.14 8.05 -11.34
N MET A 84 -6.00 9.19 -10.65
CA MET A 84 -5.16 10.32 -11.08
C MET A 84 -3.68 9.94 -11.19
N ALA A 85 -3.17 9.19 -10.19
CA ALA A 85 -1.78 8.74 -10.17
C ALA A 85 -1.49 7.71 -11.27
N ILE A 86 -2.41 6.77 -11.51
CA ILE A 86 -2.32 5.79 -12.60
C ILE A 86 -2.31 6.49 -13.96
N ALA A 87 -3.20 7.45 -14.19
CA ALA A 87 -3.21 8.25 -15.42
C ALA A 87 -1.88 9.00 -15.63
N THR A 88 -1.32 9.55 -14.54
CA THR A 88 -0.01 10.22 -14.56
C THR A 88 1.11 9.25 -14.93
N LEU A 89 1.12 8.03 -14.36
CA LEU A 89 2.11 7.00 -14.65
C LEU A 89 1.98 6.48 -16.07
N THR A 90 0.76 6.27 -16.56
CA THR A 90 0.47 5.87 -17.94
C THR A 90 1.00 6.91 -18.93
N ALA A 91 0.74 8.19 -18.70
CA ALA A 91 1.25 9.29 -19.52
C ALA A 91 2.80 9.37 -19.52
N ARG A 92 3.46 8.91 -18.46
CA ARG A 92 4.91 8.78 -18.35
C ARG A 92 5.48 7.49 -18.97
N GLY A 93 4.63 6.67 -19.59
CA GLY A 93 5.03 5.44 -20.28
C GLY A 93 5.24 4.24 -19.34
N ALA A 94 4.54 4.19 -18.21
CA ALA A 94 4.50 2.97 -17.41
C ALA A 94 3.86 1.83 -18.19
N ARG A 95 4.42 0.62 -18.10
CA ARG A 95 3.88 -0.60 -18.72
C ARG A 95 3.00 -1.36 -17.73
N SER A 96 3.32 -1.23 -16.46
CA SER A 96 2.57 -1.81 -15.35
C SER A 96 2.59 -0.87 -14.16
N VAL A 97 1.63 -1.04 -13.25
CA VAL A 97 1.61 -0.40 -11.94
C VAL A 97 1.36 -1.42 -10.85
N THR A 98 2.10 -1.29 -9.76
CA THR A 98 1.88 -2.03 -8.51
C THR A 98 1.47 -1.04 -7.43
N VAL A 99 0.22 -1.11 -6.99
CA VAL A 99 -0.30 -0.30 -5.88
C VAL A 99 -0.06 -1.04 -4.58
N VAL A 100 0.62 -0.39 -3.63
CA VAL A 100 0.85 -0.92 -2.28
C VAL A 100 0.54 0.19 -1.28
N PRO A 101 -0.49 0.06 -0.42
CA PRO A 101 -0.76 1.00 0.66
C PRO A 101 0.38 1.09 1.68
N SER A 102 0.49 2.23 2.37
CA SER A 102 1.59 2.50 3.32
C SER A 102 1.44 1.82 4.69
N ASP A 103 0.35 1.14 4.94
CA ASP A 103 0.00 0.54 6.23
C ASP A 103 0.28 -0.96 6.35
N ILE A 104 1.12 -1.48 5.47
CA ILE A 104 1.52 -2.90 5.40
C ILE A 104 2.98 -3.05 5.88
N PRO A 105 3.22 -3.12 7.20
CA PRO A 105 4.56 -3.01 7.78
C PRO A 105 5.46 -4.24 7.58
N LEU A 106 4.91 -5.34 7.05
CA LEU A 106 5.67 -6.56 6.77
C LEU A 106 6.05 -6.69 5.29
N ALA A 107 5.61 -5.75 4.43
CA ALA A 107 5.92 -5.78 3.00
C ALA A 107 7.43 -5.84 2.76
N HIS A 108 7.86 -6.75 1.88
CA HIS A 108 9.26 -7.00 1.59
C HIS A 108 9.50 -6.99 0.07
N GLU A 109 10.74 -6.77 -0.35
CA GLU A 109 11.09 -6.73 -1.78
C GLU A 109 10.76 -8.02 -2.53
N GLU A 110 10.86 -9.17 -1.86
CA GLU A 110 10.51 -10.47 -2.44
C GLU A 110 9.03 -10.56 -2.81
N ASP A 111 8.14 -10.00 -1.97
CA ASP A 111 6.70 -9.98 -2.26
C ASP A 111 6.39 -9.21 -3.54
N LEU A 112 7.11 -8.11 -3.78
CA LEU A 112 6.94 -7.32 -4.99
C LEU A 112 7.53 -8.04 -6.22
N ARG A 113 8.59 -8.83 -6.06
CA ARG A 113 9.11 -9.68 -7.14
C ARG A 113 8.09 -10.77 -7.50
N ASP A 114 7.57 -11.50 -6.51
CA ASP A 114 6.55 -12.53 -6.73
C ASP A 114 5.30 -11.97 -7.41
N LEU A 115 4.93 -10.73 -7.06
CA LEU A 115 3.80 -10.04 -7.66
C LEU A 115 4.06 -9.69 -9.14
N LEU A 116 5.25 -9.17 -9.48
CA LEU A 116 5.62 -8.90 -10.87
C LEU A 116 5.80 -10.18 -11.68
N ASP A 117 6.39 -11.23 -11.10
CA ASP A 117 6.56 -12.52 -11.77
C ASP A 117 5.20 -13.15 -12.09
N THR A 118 4.23 -13.06 -11.16
CA THR A 118 2.83 -13.46 -11.44
C THR A 118 2.22 -12.58 -12.53
N GLY A 119 2.51 -11.29 -12.51
CA GLY A 119 2.08 -10.31 -13.52
C GLY A 119 2.63 -10.57 -14.91
N ALA A 120 3.71 -11.36 -15.06
CA ALA A 120 4.23 -11.73 -16.38
C ALA A 120 3.24 -12.60 -17.19
N THR A 121 2.33 -13.30 -16.51
CA THR A 121 1.31 -14.15 -17.13
C THR A 121 -0.13 -13.69 -16.85
N SER A 122 -0.32 -12.62 -16.09
CA SER A 122 -1.62 -12.07 -15.69
C SER A 122 -1.72 -10.60 -16.05
N ASP A 123 -2.91 -10.17 -16.43
CA ASP A 123 -3.21 -8.76 -16.69
C ASP A 123 -3.49 -8.00 -15.38
N VAL A 124 -4.06 -8.73 -14.41
CA VAL A 124 -4.41 -8.25 -13.06
C VAL A 124 -3.90 -9.25 -12.04
N VAL A 125 -3.19 -8.78 -11.00
CA VAL A 125 -2.88 -9.58 -9.80
C VAL A 125 -3.41 -8.86 -8.58
N VAL A 126 -4.19 -9.56 -7.76
CA VAL A 126 -4.79 -9.01 -6.53
C VAL A 126 -4.21 -9.77 -5.35
N VAL A 127 -3.67 -9.04 -4.39
CA VAL A 127 -3.27 -9.60 -3.09
C VAL A 127 -4.35 -9.25 -2.07
N PRO A 128 -5.05 -10.27 -1.52
CA PRO A 128 -6.12 -10.02 -0.55
C PRO A 128 -5.57 -9.52 0.78
N SER A 129 -6.37 -8.69 1.49
CA SER A 129 -6.15 -8.44 2.92
C SER A 129 -6.61 -9.63 3.76
N GLU A 130 -6.03 -9.76 4.96
CA GLU A 130 -6.38 -10.81 5.92
C GLU A 130 -7.63 -10.40 6.71
N GLY A 131 -8.76 -11.00 6.41
CA GLY A 131 -9.94 -10.93 7.29
C GLY A 131 -11.11 -10.06 6.82
N ASP A 132 -10.94 -9.01 6.01
CA ASP A 132 -12.04 -8.10 5.64
C ASP A 132 -12.52 -8.18 4.19
N GLY A 133 -11.93 -9.07 3.39
CA GLY A 133 -12.22 -9.19 1.95
C GLY A 133 -11.70 -7.99 1.13
N GLY A 134 -10.77 -7.23 1.69
CA GLY A 134 -10.09 -6.10 1.05
C GLY A 134 -8.97 -6.53 0.09
N THR A 135 -8.27 -5.54 -0.42
CA THR A 135 -7.10 -5.68 -1.30
C THR A 135 -5.94 -4.91 -0.70
N ASN A 136 -4.82 -5.58 -0.44
CA ASN A 136 -3.61 -4.99 0.10
C ASN A 136 -2.52 -4.73 -0.94
N ALA A 137 -2.58 -5.37 -2.11
CA ALA A 137 -1.81 -4.93 -3.27
C ALA A 137 -2.56 -5.24 -4.56
N LEU A 138 -2.36 -4.39 -5.56
CA LEU A 138 -2.98 -4.52 -6.88
C LEU A 138 -1.91 -4.28 -7.95
N TYR A 139 -1.72 -5.25 -8.85
CA TYR A 139 -0.92 -5.10 -10.05
C TYR A 139 -1.81 -5.03 -11.27
N LEU A 140 -1.52 -4.09 -12.16
CA LEU A 140 -2.21 -3.90 -13.45
C LEU A 140 -1.19 -3.79 -14.59
N SER A 141 -1.43 -4.49 -15.68
CA SER A 141 -0.66 -4.38 -16.93
C SER A 141 -1.59 -4.51 -18.14
N PRO A 142 -1.78 -3.40 -18.91
CA PRO A 142 -1.31 -2.03 -18.70
C PRO A 142 -1.90 -1.34 -17.44
N PRO A 143 -1.32 -0.21 -17.00
CA PRO A 143 -1.72 0.43 -15.73
C PRO A 143 -3.19 0.86 -15.65
N ASP A 144 -3.76 1.31 -16.76
CA ASP A 144 -5.13 1.83 -16.89
C ASP A 144 -6.17 0.76 -17.26
N LEU A 145 -5.81 -0.51 -17.09
CA LEU A 145 -6.65 -1.65 -17.48
C LEU A 145 -7.95 -1.72 -16.67
N LEU A 146 -7.88 -1.40 -15.37
CA LEU A 146 -9.02 -1.33 -14.46
C LEU A 146 -8.97 -0.05 -13.62
N GLU A 147 -10.14 0.47 -13.26
CA GLU A 147 -10.25 1.48 -12.22
C GLU A 147 -9.98 0.85 -10.84
N PRO A 148 -9.18 1.51 -9.97
CA PRO A 148 -8.98 1.03 -8.61
C PRO A 148 -10.29 1.08 -7.83
N ARG A 149 -10.55 0.04 -7.02
CA ARG A 149 -11.77 -0.11 -6.21
C ARG A 149 -11.42 -0.53 -4.78
N PHE A 150 -10.43 0.14 -4.18
CA PHE A 150 -10.03 -0.12 -2.81
C PHE A 150 -11.12 0.26 -1.81
N GLY A 151 -11.21 -0.50 -0.71
CA GLY A 151 -12.21 -0.36 0.33
C GLY A 151 -12.86 -1.70 0.68
N PRO A 152 -13.99 -1.69 1.41
CA PRO A 152 -14.68 -2.92 1.81
C PRO A 152 -15.01 -3.81 0.61
N ALA A 153 -14.76 -5.12 0.74
CA ALA A 153 -14.98 -6.12 -0.31
C ALA A 153 -14.25 -5.84 -1.65
N SER A 154 -13.16 -5.08 -1.62
CA SER A 154 -12.41 -4.69 -2.82
C SER A 154 -11.79 -5.86 -3.56
N LEU A 155 -11.44 -6.96 -2.90
CA LEU A 155 -11.02 -8.19 -3.56
C LEU A 155 -12.04 -8.65 -4.60
N LYS A 156 -13.30 -8.81 -4.15
CA LYS A 156 -14.38 -9.21 -5.05
C LYS A 156 -14.60 -8.18 -6.17
N ALA A 157 -14.58 -6.90 -5.83
CA ALA A 157 -14.79 -5.83 -6.81
C ALA A 157 -13.73 -5.81 -7.92
N HIS A 158 -12.45 -6.06 -7.60
CA HIS A 158 -11.38 -6.16 -8.59
C HIS A 158 -11.50 -7.42 -9.45
N VAL A 159 -11.80 -8.58 -8.81
CA VAL A 159 -11.97 -9.85 -9.53
C VAL A 159 -13.16 -9.80 -10.48
N ASP A 160 -14.31 -9.30 -10.04
CA ASP A 160 -15.50 -9.14 -10.88
C ASP A 160 -15.22 -8.20 -12.07
N ALA A 161 -14.59 -7.05 -11.82
CA ALA A 161 -14.24 -6.11 -12.89
C ALA A 161 -13.26 -6.71 -13.93
N ALA A 162 -12.32 -7.55 -13.48
CA ALA A 162 -11.45 -8.28 -14.39
C ALA A 162 -12.22 -9.33 -15.21
N ALA A 163 -13.12 -10.07 -14.57
CA ALA A 163 -13.95 -11.07 -15.24
C ALA A 163 -14.90 -10.44 -16.29
N GLU A 164 -15.55 -9.34 -15.97
CA GLU A 164 -16.41 -8.57 -16.90
C GLU A 164 -15.67 -8.14 -18.18
N ARG A 165 -14.35 -7.88 -18.07
CA ARG A 165 -13.49 -7.50 -19.17
C ARG A 165 -12.71 -8.66 -19.79
N GLN A 166 -12.96 -9.89 -19.32
CA GLN A 166 -12.29 -11.12 -19.78
C GLN A 166 -10.76 -11.06 -19.64
N LEU A 167 -10.27 -10.40 -18.57
CA LEU A 167 -8.85 -10.27 -18.24
C LEU A 167 -8.33 -11.48 -17.48
N ARG A 168 -7.05 -11.79 -17.67
CA ARG A 168 -6.35 -12.81 -16.88
C ARG A 168 -6.10 -12.26 -15.48
N CYS A 169 -6.89 -12.67 -14.51
CA CYS A 169 -6.80 -12.24 -13.13
C CYS A 169 -6.25 -13.37 -12.25
N SER A 170 -5.20 -13.07 -11.48
CA SER A 170 -4.65 -13.97 -10.46
C SER A 170 -4.87 -13.39 -9.07
N ILE A 171 -5.29 -14.25 -8.14
CA ILE A 171 -5.28 -13.94 -6.70
C ILE A 171 -4.02 -14.54 -6.12
N LEU A 172 -3.13 -13.70 -5.59
CA LEU A 172 -1.83 -14.11 -5.06
C LEU A 172 -1.82 -13.99 -3.53
N ALA A 173 -1.66 -15.11 -2.84
CA ALA A 173 -1.56 -15.13 -1.39
C ALA A 173 -0.12 -14.81 -0.94
N LEU A 174 0.10 -13.61 -0.43
CA LEU A 174 1.36 -13.15 0.13
C LEU A 174 1.16 -12.79 1.61
N PRO A 175 1.51 -13.66 2.55
CA PRO A 175 1.20 -13.47 3.98
C PRO A 175 1.77 -12.18 4.59
N ARG A 176 2.90 -11.66 4.07
CA ARG A 176 3.48 -10.40 4.53
C ARG A 176 2.67 -9.18 4.04
N LEU A 177 2.13 -9.24 2.82
CA LEU A 177 1.27 -8.18 2.27
C LEU A 177 -0.17 -8.27 2.77
N ALA A 178 -0.61 -9.42 3.27
CA ALA A 178 -1.99 -9.64 3.69
C ALA A 178 -2.37 -8.89 4.97
N LEU A 179 -1.40 -8.48 5.81
CA LEU A 179 -1.64 -7.79 7.07
C LEU A 179 -1.37 -6.29 6.93
N ASP A 180 -2.42 -5.50 6.93
CA ASP A 180 -2.42 -4.07 7.19
C ASP A 180 -2.76 -3.78 8.67
N ILE A 181 -2.35 -2.65 9.19
CA ILE A 181 -2.62 -2.27 10.59
C ILE A 181 -3.75 -1.26 10.64
N ASP A 182 -4.96 -1.68 10.96
CA ASP A 182 -6.13 -0.81 11.11
C ASP A 182 -6.79 -0.91 12.49
N THR A 183 -6.70 -2.07 13.15
CA THR A 183 -7.32 -2.36 14.44
C THR A 183 -6.26 -2.76 15.48
N ILE A 184 -6.70 -2.91 16.75
CA ILE A 184 -5.79 -3.36 17.81
C ILE A 184 -5.40 -4.84 17.62
N GLU A 185 -6.30 -5.63 17.07
CA GLU A 185 -6.08 -7.02 16.73
C GLU A 185 -4.99 -7.16 15.65
N ASP A 186 -4.95 -6.23 14.67
CA ASP A 186 -3.88 -6.20 13.66
C ASP A 186 -2.52 -5.84 14.27
N VAL A 187 -2.52 -4.92 15.25
CA VAL A 187 -1.31 -4.58 16.02
C VAL A 187 -0.77 -5.80 16.75
N ASP A 188 -1.64 -6.57 17.42
CA ASP A 188 -1.24 -7.78 18.14
C ASP A 188 -0.75 -8.85 17.15
N ALA A 189 -1.47 -9.10 16.08
CA ALA A 189 -1.07 -10.01 15.01
C ALA A 189 0.29 -9.63 14.38
N PHE A 190 0.55 -8.33 14.17
CA PHE A 190 1.83 -7.84 13.67
C PHE A 190 2.98 -8.10 14.67
N LEU A 191 2.76 -7.82 15.95
CA LEU A 191 3.78 -8.01 17.00
C LEU A 191 4.13 -9.48 17.22
N ASP A 192 3.18 -10.39 17.02
CA ASP A 192 3.38 -11.83 17.14
C ASP A 192 4.09 -12.46 15.93
N ARG A 193 4.09 -11.80 14.77
CA ARG A 193 4.83 -12.28 13.59
C ARG A 193 6.33 -12.06 13.71
N PRO A 194 7.15 -12.90 13.08
CA PRO A 194 8.61 -12.70 13.03
C PRO A 194 8.97 -11.31 12.49
N ALA A 195 10.05 -10.74 13.04
CA ALA A 195 10.60 -9.49 12.50
C ALA A 195 11.39 -9.79 11.21
N TYR A 196 11.10 -9.06 10.16
CA TYR A 196 11.89 -9.05 8.93
C TYR A 196 12.67 -7.73 8.87
N GLY A 197 13.95 -7.79 9.26
CA GLY A 197 14.79 -6.59 9.32
C GLY A 197 14.42 -5.60 10.44
N SER A 198 14.84 -4.34 10.28
CA SER A 198 14.49 -3.24 11.19
C SER A 198 13.17 -2.62 10.76
N SER A 199 12.21 -2.47 11.68
CA SER A 199 10.93 -1.80 11.46
C SER A 199 10.71 -0.72 12.50
N ARG A 200 10.47 0.51 12.06
CA ARG A 200 10.13 1.66 12.91
C ARG A 200 8.78 1.44 13.59
N THR A 201 7.82 0.89 12.84
CA THR A 201 6.51 0.51 13.36
C THR A 201 6.62 -0.44 14.54
N ARG A 202 7.43 -1.51 14.41
CA ARG A 202 7.62 -2.49 15.49
C ARG A 202 8.31 -1.87 16.70
N ALA A 203 9.32 -1.04 16.50
CA ALA A 203 10.03 -0.35 17.57
C ALA A 203 9.08 0.58 18.33
N LEU A 204 8.28 1.37 17.65
CA LEU A 204 7.28 2.26 18.24
C LEU A 204 6.22 1.47 19.03
N LEU A 205 5.61 0.46 18.43
CA LEU A 205 4.54 -0.31 19.06
C LEU A 205 5.00 -1.04 20.31
N ARG A 206 6.25 -1.51 20.36
CA ARG A 206 6.84 -2.07 21.59
C ARG A 206 7.00 -1.05 22.72
N THR A 207 7.15 0.23 22.37
CA THR A 207 7.22 1.32 23.36
C THR A 207 5.82 1.71 23.85
N LEU A 208 4.84 1.76 22.95
CA LEU A 208 3.46 2.12 23.28
C LEU A 208 2.70 1.00 24.01
N ARG A 209 3.08 -0.24 23.77
CA ARG A 209 2.49 -1.45 24.40
C ARG A 209 3.58 -2.34 24.99
N PRO A 210 4.25 -1.92 26.08
CA PRO A 210 5.17 -2.80 26.79
C PRO A 210 4.40 -4.00 27.32
N ARG A 211 4.91 -5.21 27.04
CA ARG A 211 4.34 -6.49 27.55
C ARG A 211 4.53 -6.59 29.06
#